data_a070d789488566e980517c9508cbc5fa
#
_entry.id   a070d789488566e980517c9508cbc5fa
#
_cell.length_a   1.000
_cell.length_b   1.000
_cell.length_c   1.000
_cell.angle_alpha   90.00
_cell.angle_beta   90.00
_cell.angle_gamma   90.00
#
_symmetry.space_group_name_H-M   'P 1'
#
loop_
_entity.id
_entity.type
_entity.pdbx_description
1 polymer ?
#
loop_
_entity_poly.entity_id
_entity_poly.type
_entity_poly.pdbx_seq_one_letter_code
_entity_poly.pdbx_strand_id
1 'polypeptide(L)'
;KNNTQNKNKAEKRKERNVMKKTFALLCFLCAFIMNATAQTWVGTWATAPQAAVKSKVLYSNTPHSIRQVVKVSLGGEVIRLKLSNIYSSEPVVIRSVYIAHAKDSFGVDAKSAEYLKFHGKYKTVIPAGKAIESDPLKFNLRPLERVAITINYTSSPAKPTMHPGSRTTSYIMKGVTNAHSNFKKAQRVNHWYTIAGIDVYTMK
;
A
#
# COMPACT_ATOMS: atom_id res chain seq x y z
N LYS A 1 -20.82 73.76 -14.45
CA LYS A 1 -19.51 73.06 -14.53
C LYS A 1 -19.16 72.27 -13.25
N ASN A 2 -19.56 72.66 -12.04
CA ASN A 2 -19.26 71.94 -10.80
C ASN A 2 -19.92 70.56 -10.61
N ASN A 3 -21.09 70.33 -11.21
CA ASN A 3 -21.85 69.07 -11.03
C ASN A 3 -21.27 67.90 -11.81
N THR A 4 -20.66 68.15 -12.96
CA THR A 4 -20.04 67.12 -13.82
C THR A 4 -18.71 66.65 -13.22
N GLN A 5 -17.91 67.55 -12.61
CA GLN A 5 -16.67 67.21 -11.93
C GLN A 5 -16.90 66.35 -10.67
N ASN A 6 -17.95 66.60 -9.91
CA ASN A 6 -18.30 65.81 -8.73
C ASN A 6 -18.80 64.38 -9.12
N LYS A 7 -19.53 64.22 -10.21
CA LYS A 7 -19.93 62.90 -10.73
C LYS A 7 -18.70 62.08 -11.16
N ASN A 8 -17.77 62.66 -11.92
CA ASN A 8 -16.57 61.98 -12.38
C ASN A 8 -15.66 61.55 -11.24
N LYS A 9 -15.59 62.34 -10.14
CA LYS A 9 -14.82 62.03 -8.93
C LYS A 9 -15.44 60.86 -8.14
N ALA A 10 -16.77 60.82 -8.08
CA ALA A 10 -17.50 59.74 -7.43
C ALA A 10 -17.39 58.42 -8.18
N GLU A 11 -17.45 58.44 -9.51
CA GLU A 11 -17.29 57.27 -10.39
C GLU A 11 -15.88 56.68 -10.27
N LYS A 12 -14.84 57.50 -10.38
CA LYS A 12 -13.46 57.09 -10.19
C LYS A 12 -13.14 56.53 -8.77
N ARG A 13 -13.91 56.98 -7.77
CA ARG A 13 -13.80 56.43 -6.39
C ARG A 13 -14.48 55.06 -6.29
N LYS A 14 -15.61 54.89 -6.99
CA LYS A 14 -16.32 53.62 -7.05
C LYS A 14 -15.50 52.53 -7.78
N GLU A 15 -14.92 52.88 -8.93
CA GLU A 15 -14.03 52.00 -9.70
C GLU A 15 -12.80 51.57 -8.90
N ARG A 16 -12.12 52.50 -8.21
CA ARG A 16 -11.00 52.19 -7.32
C ARG A 16 -11.38 51.26 -6.17
N ASN A 17 -12.56 51.41 -5.62
CA ASN A 17 -13.04 50.56 -4.53
C ASN A 17 -13.39 49.14 -5.04
N VAL A 18 -13.97 49.04 -6.24
CA VAL A 18 -14.24 47.76 -6.90
C VAL A 18 -12.88 47.04 -7.19
N MET A 19 -11.94 47.75 -7.81
CA MET A 19 -10.61 47.20 -8.13
C MET A 19 -9.83 46.73 -6.87
N LYS A 20 -9.90 47.48 -5.76
CA LYS A 20 -9.32 47.06 -4.48
C LYS A 20 -9.98 45.81 -3.91
N LYS A 21 -11.30 45.69 -4.00
CA LYS A 21 -12.04 44.50 -3.55
C LYS A 21 -11.73 43.28 -4.40
N THR A 22 -11.65 43.47 -5.73
CA THR A 22 -11.30 42.40 -6.67
C THR A 22 -9.87 41.91 -6.45
N PHE A 23 -8.91 42.84 -6.24
CA PHE A 23 -7.52 42.53 -5.95
C PHE A 23 -7.38 41.81 -4.60
N ALA A 24 -8.08 42.25 -3.55
CA ALA A 24 -8.09 41.59 -2.25
C ALA A 24 -8.69 40.16 -2.34
N LEU A 25 -9.75 39.98 -3.13
CA LEU A 25 -10.36 38.67 -3.35
C LEU A 25 -9.41 37.74 -4.12
N LEU A 26 -8.69 38.27 -5.12
CA LEU A 26 -7.71 37.52 -5.90
C LEU A 26 -6.52 37.09 -5.03
N CYS A 27 -6.01 37.98 -4.17
CA CYS A 27 -4.94 37.66 -3.21
C CYS A 27 -5.39 36.61 -2.19
N PHE A 28 -6.66 36.66 -1.74
CA PHE A 28 -7.23 35.68 -0.83
C PHE A 28 -7.37 34.31 -1.50
N LEU A 29 -7.79 34.28 -2.78
CA LEU A 29 -7.86 33.06 -3.57
C LEU A 29 -6.48 32.43 -3.81
N CYS A 30 -5.45 33.26 -4.13
CA CYS A 30 -4.10 32.81 -4.30
C CYS A 30 -3.47 32.26 -3.00
N ALA A 31 -3.80 32.83 -1.84
CA ALA A 31 -3.33 32.35 -0.55
C ALA A 31 -3.89 30.95 -0.21
N PHE A 32 -5.10 30.62 -0.66
CA PHE A 32 -5.68 29.28 -0.50
C PHE A 32 -5.01 28.22 -1.39
N ILE A 33 -4.50 28.59 -2.55
CA ILE A 33 -3.87 27.65 -3.51
C ILE A 33 -2.45 27.27 -3.05
N MET A 34 -1.75 28.13 -2.26
CA MET A 34 -0.35 27.90 -1.87
C MET A 34 -0.16 26.87 -0.75
N ASN A 35 -1.23 26.34 -0.14
CA ASN A 35 -1.14 25.33 0.92
C ASN A 35 -1.60 23.91 0.49
N ALA A 36 -1.77 23.65 -0.80
CA ALA A 36 -2.07 22.32 -1.29
C ALA A 36 -0.79 21.47 -1.27
N THR A 37 -0.43 20.91 -0.11
CA THR A 37 0.57 19.84 -0.05
C THR A 37 0.00 18.64 -0.79
N ALA A 38 0.61 18.31 -1.92
CA ALA A 38 0.18 17.17 -2.72
C ALA A 38 0.53 15.87 -1.98
N GLN A 39 -0.48 15.23 -1.42
CA GLN A 39 -0.33 13.87 -0.92
C GLN A 39 -0.19 12.90 -2.10
N THR A 40 0.77 12.00 -2.04
CA THR A 40 1.05 11.04 -3.10
C THR A 40 1.40 9.67 -2.56
N TRP A 41 1.18 8.66 -3.38
CA TRP A 41 1.65 7.31 -3.12
C TRP A 41 3.13 7.19 -3.49
N VAL A 42 3.95 6.71 -2.56
CA VAL A 42 5.38 6.48 -2.75
C VAL A 42 5.72 5.04 -2.39
N GLY A 43 6.47 4.36 -3.24
CA GLY A 43 6.96 3.01 -2.95
C GLY A 43 7.91 3.02 -1.76
N THR A 44 7.61 2.23 -0.72
CA THR A 44 8.47 2.08 0.45
C THR A 44 9.21 0.74 0.47
N TRP A 45 8.69 -0.25 -0.24
CA TRP A 45 9.34 -1.53 -0.49
C TRP A 45 8.86 -2.11 -1.81
N ALA A 46 9.76 -2.74 -2.54
CA ALA A 46 9.42 -3.46 -3.76
C ALA A 46 10.40 -4.62 -4.00
N THR A 47 9.97 -5.60 -4.79
CA THR A 47 10.80 -6.67 -5.30
C THR A 47 10.50 -6.91 -6.78
N ALA A 48 11.46 -7.48 -7.51
CA ALA A 48 11.30 -7.87 -8.91
C ALA A 48 10.64 -9.25 -9.00
N PRO A 49 9.37 -9.37 -9.44
CA PRO A 49 8.74 -10.66 -9.64
C PRO A 49 9.44 -11.47 -10.72
N GLN A 50 9.52 -12.78 -10.53
CA GLN A 50 10.12 -13.74 -11.46
C GLN A 50 9.27 -15.00 -11.56
N ALA A 51 9.47 -15.77 -12.64
CA ALA A 51 8.87 -17.09 -12.78
C ALA A 51 9.56 -18.09 -11.84
N ALA A 52 8.80 -19.01 -11.25
CA ALA A 52 9.34 -20.13 -10.50
C ALA A 52 9.93 -21.18 -11.44
N VAL A 53 11.26 -21.27 -11.51
CA VAL A 53 11.95 -22.17 -12.46
C VAL A 53 11.97 -23.62 -11.96
N LYS A 54 12.20 -23.87 -10.67
CA LYS A 54 12.41 -25.24 -10.15
C LYS A 54 11.66 -25.55 -8.85
N SER A 55 11.15 -24.60 -8.12
CA SER A 55 10.57 -24.83 -6.78
C SER A 55 9.05 -24.86 -6.83
N LYS A 56 8.49 -25.97 -6.33
CA LYS A 56 7.07 -25.99 -5.97
C LYS A 56 6.92 -25.39 -4.58
N VAL A 57 5.91 -24.56 -4.40
CA VAL A 57 5.52 -24.11 -3.05
C VAL A 57 4.99 -25.32 -2.29
N LEU A 58 5.47 -25.50 -1.06
CA LEU A 58 4.89 -26.51 -0.19
C LEU A 58 3.41 -26.21 0.04
N TYR A 59 2.59 -27.24 -0.01
CA TYR A 59 1.12 -27.14 0.13
C TYR A 59 0.40 -26.37 -0.98
N SER A 60 1.01 -26.15 -2.17
CA SER A 60 0.28 -25.65 -3.35
C SER A 60 -1.00 -26.46 -3.58
N ASN A 61 -2.04 -25.81 -4.10
CA ASN A 61 -3.38 -26.40 -4.33
C ASN A 61 -4.11 -26.85 -3.07
N THR A 62 -3.61 -26.56 -1.88
CA THR A 62 -4.29 -26.78 -0.59
C THR A 62 -4.25 -25.52 0.26
N PRO A 63 -5.13 -25.38 1.26
CA PRO A 63 -5.06 -24.25 2.18
C PRO A 63 -3.72 -24.21 2.91
N HIS A 64 -3.02 -23.07 2.80
CA HIS A 64 -1.75 -22.82 3.46
C HIS A 64 -1.54 -21.33 3.73
N SER A 65 -0.58 -21.01 4.55
CA SER A 65 -0.22 -19.63 4.90
C SER A 65 1.25 -19.40 4.67
N ILE A 66 1.59 -18.24 4.11
CA ILE A 66 2.99 -17.80 3.97
C ILE A 66 3.15 -16.46 4.69
N ARG A 67 4.02 -16.42 5.70
CA ARG A 67 4.45 -15.18 6.37
C ARG A 67 5.79 -14.74 5.80
N GLN A 68 5.88 -13.51 5.35
CA GLN A 68 7.04 -12.93 4.68
C GLN A 68 7.39 -11.61 5.36
N VAL A 69 8.66 -11.46 5.75
CA VAL A 69 9.13 -10.29 6.48
C VAL A 69 9.91 -9.40 5.52
N VAL A 70 9.56 -8.12 5.48
CA VAL A 70 10.23 -7.12 4.66
C VAL A 70 10.62 -5.92 5.51
N LYS A 71 11.67 -5.20 5.09
CA LYS A 71 12.10 -3.94 5.71
C LYS A 71 11.73 -2.79 4.76
N VAL A 72 10.91 -1.87 5.24
CA VAL A 72 10.49 -0.70 4.48
C VAL A 72 11.50 0.43 4.59
N SER A 73 11.53 1.35 3.62
CA SER A 73 12.43 2.52 3.62
C SER A 73 11.77 3.75 4.23
N LEU A 74 10.51 4.00 3.88
CA LEU A 74 9.73 5.17 4.29
C LEU A 74 8.60 4.75 5.22
N GLY A 75 8.18 5.66 6.09
CA GLY A 75 7.01 5.52 6.93
C GLY A 75 5.80 6.28 6.39
N GLY A 76 4.65 6.07 7.02
CA GLY A 76 3.40 6.75 6.73
C GLY A 76 2.23 6.10 7.47
N GLU A 77 1.08 6.75 7.46
CA GLU A 77 -0.10 6.29 8.19
C GLU A 77 -1.05 5.42 7.38
N VAL A 78 -0.95 5.48 6.06
CA VAL A 78 -1.79 4.71 5.14
C VAL A 78 -0.91 3.99 4.14
N ILE A 79 -1.18 2.70 3.96
CA ILE A 79 -0.43 1.84 3.05
C ILE A 79 -1.35 1.18 2.03
N ARG A 80 -0.77 0.68 0.95
CA ARG A 80 -1.37 -0.33 0.07
C ARG A 80 -0.34 -1.39 -0.30
N LEU A 81 -0.80 -2.63 -0.45
CA LEU A 81 0.03 -3.78 -0.80
C LEU A 81 -0.20 -4.16 -2.26
N LYS A 82 0.89 -4.38 -2.99
CA LYS A 82 0.88 -4.92 -4.35
C LYS A 82 1.14 -6.41 -4.32
N LEU A 83 0.25 -7.17 -4.95
CA LEU A 83 0.37 -8.62 -5.14
C LEU A 83 0.46 -8.94 -6.64
N SER A 84 1.29 -9.92 -6.99
CA SER A 84 1.60 -10.27 -8.37
C SER A 84 1.47 -11.77 -8.63
N ASN A 85 0.82 -12.09 -9.74
CA ASN A 85 0.72 -13.43 -10.32
C ASN A 85 1.09 -13.42 -11.82
N ILE A 86 1.96 -12.47 -12.23
CA ILE A 86 2.25 -12.17 -13.63
C ILE A 86 2.98 -13.29 -14.37
N TYR A 87 3.70 -14.15 -13.65
CA TYR A 87 4.47 -15.25 -14.23
C TYR A 87 3.83 -16.64 -14.04
N SER A 88 2.62 -16.70 -13.52
CA SER A 88 1.89 -17.95 -13.36
C SER A 88 0.81 -18.13 -14.44
N SER A 89 0.61 -19.36 -14.88
CA SER A 89 -0.47 -19.76 -15.78
C SER A 89 -1.77 -20.12 -15.07
N GLU A 90 -1.78 -20.15 -13.75
CA GLU A 90 -2.92 -20.51 -12.92
C GLU A 90 -3.29 -19.36 -11.96
N PRO A 91 -4.55 -19.23 -11.53
CA PRO A 91 -4.95 -18.20 -10.58
C PRO A 91 -4.41 -18.48 -9.18
N VAL A 92 -4.18 -17.42 -8.42
CA VAL A 92 -3.94 -17.46 -6.97
C VAL A 92 -5.25 -17.12 -6.25
N VAL A 93 -5.72 -18.04 -5.41
CA VAL A 93 -6.95 -17.84 -4.62
C VAL A 93 -6.57 -17.52 -3.17
N ILE A 94 -6.82 -16.29 -2.75
CA ILE A 94 -6.47 -15.78 -1.42
C ILE A 94 -7.73 -15.72 -0.55
N ARG A 95 -7.64 -16.27 0.64
CA ARG A 95 -8.67 -16.19 1.67
C ARG A 95 -8.60 -14.87 2.43
N SER A 96 -7.39 -14.47 2.84
CA SER A 96 -7.13 -13.22 3.54
C SER A 96 -5.64 -12.87 3.51
N VAL A 97 -5.35 -11.59 3.67
CA VAL A 97 -4.00 -11.07 3.86
C VAL A 97 -4.00 -10.19 5.11
N TYR A 98 -3.01 -10.32 5.97
CA TYR A 98 -2.80 -9.38 7.05
C TYR A 98 -1.34 -8.93 7.14
N ILE A 99 -1.14 -7.71 7.62
CA ILE A 99 0.14 -7.10 7.89
C ILE A 99 0.24 -6.83 9.39
N ALA A 100 1.44 -6.96 9.95
CA ALA A 100 1.70 -6.64 11.36
C ALA A 100 3.15 -6.19 11.54
N HIS A 101 3.44 -5.44 12.60
CA HIS A 101 4.83 -5.15 12.97
C HIS A 101 5.55 -6.43 13.34
N ALA A 102 6.74 -6.65 12.75
CA ALA A 102 7.56 -7.83 13.04
C ALA A 102 8.26 -7.66 14.39
N LYS A 103 8.20 -8.69 15.27
CA LYS A 103 8.94 -8.73 16.54
C LYS A 103 10.32 -9.34 16.36
N ASP A 104 10.36 -10.49 15.74
CA ASP A 104 11.58 -11.28 15.51
C ASP A 104 11.58 -11.87 14.09
N SER A 105 12.22 -13.01 13.91
CA SER A 105 12.32 -13.67 12.60
C SER A 105 10.96 -14.18 12.07
N PHE A 106 10.10 -14.72 12.94
CA PHE A 106 8.80 -15.29 12.57
C PHE A 106 7.61 -14.72 13.36
N GLY A 107 7.87 -14.05 14.46
CA GLY A 107 6.86 -13.47 15.35
C GLY A 107 6.39 -12.10 14.91
N VAL A 108 5.17 -11.77 15.28
CA VAL A 108 4.56 -10.46 15.03
C VAL A 108 3.96 -9.88 16.30
N ASP A 109 3.81 -8.58 16.34
CA ASP A 109 2.95 -7.96 17.33
C ASP A 109 1.49 -8.17 16.92
N ALA A 110 0.82 -9.12 17.56
CA ALA A 110 -0.56 -9.48 17.23
C ALA A 110 -1.55 -8.32 17.39
N LYS A 111 -1.24 -7.35 18.27
CA LYS A 111 -2.09 -6.15 18.48
C LYS A 111 -2.03 -5.18 17.31
N SER A 112 -0.95 -5.22 16.52
CA SER A 112 -0.77 -4.38 15.34
C SER A 112 -1.31 -5.01 14.06
N ALA A 113 -1.86 -6.22 14.12
CA ALA A 113 -2.28 -6.95 12.94
C ALA A 113 -3.54 -6.35 12.32
N GLU A 114 -3.43 -5.93 11.06
CA GLU A 114 -4.52 -5.39 10.27
C GLU A 114 -4.75 -6.21 9.01
N TYR A 115 -6.02 -6.46 8.69
CA TYR A 115 -6.41 -7.23 7.51
C TYR A 115 -6.63 -6.32 6.31
N LEU A 116 -5.94 -6.64 5.21
CA LEU A 116 -6.09 -5.94 3.94
C LEU A 116 -7.35 -6.40 3.19
N LYS A 117 -8.00 -5.46 2.53
CA LYS A 117 -9.12 -5.70 1.64
C LYS A 117 -8.70 -5.45 0.19
N PHE A 118 -9.39 -6.09 -0.73
CA PHE A 118 -9.27 -5.95 -2.17
C PHE A 118 -10.68 -5.73 -2.74
N HIS A 119 -10.96 -4.52 -3.24
CA HIS A 119 -12.31 -4.09 -3.64
C HIS A 119 -13.35 -4.32 -2.53
N GLY A 120 -13.02 -3.93 -1.29
CA GLY A 120 -13.87 -4.05 -0.11
C GLY A 120 -13.96 -5.45 0.50
N LYS A 121 -13.30 -6.47 -0.07
CA LYS A 121 -13.39 -7.88 0.38
C LYS A 121 -12.05 -8.40 0.88
N TYR A 122 -12.05 -9.24 1.91
CA TYR A 122 -10.84 -9.93 2.40
C TYR A 122 -10.41 -11.07 1.46
N LYS A 123 -11.38 -11.76 0.86
CA LYS A 123 -11.15 -12.83 -0.11
C LYS A 123 -10.96 -12.25 -1.50
N THR A 124 -9.94 -12.70 -2.21
CA THR A 124 -9.66 -12.23 -3.58
C THR A 124 -9.05 -13.34 -4.43
N VAL A 125 -9.10 -13.16 -5.74
CA VAL A 125 -8.45 -14.02 -6.74
C VAL A 125 -7.55 -13.14 -7.60
N ILE A 126 -6.30 -13.54 -7.77
CA ILE A 126 -5.40 -12.92 -8.73
C ILE A 126 -5.38 -13.82 -9.97
N PRO A 127 -5.94 -13.39 -11.10
CA PRO A 127 -5.93 -14.21 -12.33
C PRO A 127 -4.49 -14.48 -12.78
N ALA A 128 -4.33 -15.53 -13.59
CA ALA A 128 -3.06 -15.81 -14.27
C ALA A 128 -2.58 -14.58 -15.07
N GLY A 129 -1.30 -14.27 -14.99
CA GLY A 129 -0.69 -13.15 -15.71
C GLY A 129 -1.08 -11.75 -15.21
N LYS A 130 -1.71 -11.62 -14.03
CA LYS A 130 -2.19 -10.34 -13.49
C LYS A 130 -1.54 -10.00 -12.16
N ALA A 131 -1.64 -8.72 -11.81
CA ALA A 131 -1.31 -8.17 -10.49
C ALA A 131 -2.50 -7.37 -9.97
N ILE A 132 -2.58 -7.22 -8.65
CA ILE A 132 -3.62 -6.45 -7.97
C ILE A 132 -3.00 -5.57 -6.86
N GLU A 133 -3.72 -4.52 -6.48
CA GLU A 133 -3.39 -3.71 -5.31
C GLU A 133 -4.51 -3.85 -4.26
N SER A 134 -4.13 -3.77 -3.00
CA SER A 134 -5.11 -3.69 -1.92
C SER A 134 -5.79 -2.32 -1.89
N ASP A 135 -6.95 -2.27 -1.26
CA ASP A 135 -7.53 -1.01 -0.83
C ASP A 135 -6.55 -0.31 0.15
N PRO A 136 -6.61 1.04 0.26
CA PRO A 136 -5.86 1.77 1.28
C PRO A 136 -6.17 1.23 2.68
N LEU A 137 -5.12 0.99 3.47
CA LEU A 137 -5.22 0.51 4.84
C LEU A 137 -4.55 1.51 5.78
N LYS A 138 -5.28 1.94 6.83
CA LYS A 138 -4.67 2.70 7.92
C LYS A 138 -3.75 1.77 8.72
N PHE A 139 -2.44 2.01 8.61
CA PHE A 139 -1.41 1.23 9.27
C PHE A 139 -0.20 2.13 9.52
N ASN A 140 0.10 2.41 10.79
CA ASN A 140 1.19 3.30 11.17
C ASN A 140 2.55 2.63 10.95
N LEU A 141 3.16 2.96 9.82
CA LEU A 141 4.44 2.43 9.38
C LEU A 141 5.56 3.41 9.70
N ARG A 142 6.58 2.97 10.45
CA ARG A 142 7.76 3.78 10.74
C ARG A 142 8.85 3.60 9.68
N PRO A 143 9.67 4.60 9.38
CA PRO A 143 10.81 4.44 8.50
C PRO A 143 11.74 3.32 8.97
N LEU A 144 12.29 2.55 8.03
CA LEU A 144 13.24 1.45 8.27
C LEU A 144 12.69 0.30 9.13
N GLU A 145 11.38 0.28 9.35
CA GLU A 145 10.72 -0.77 10.13
C GLU A 145 10.64 -2.09 9.38
N ARG A 146 10.57 -3.19 10.14
CA ARG A 146 10.27 -4.53 9.61
C ARG A 146 8.80 -4.84 9.83
N VAL A 147 8.13 -5.24 8.78
CA VAL A 147 6.74 -5.70 8.82
C VAL A 147 6.64 -7.12 8.28
N ALA A 148 5.69 -7.87 8.80
CA ALA A 148 5.36 -9.20 8.34
C ALA A 148 4.04 -9.19 7.59
N ILE A 149 4.06 -9.64 6.34
CA ILE A 149 2.90 -9.85 5.50
C ILE A 149 2.58 -11.34 5.55
N THR A 150 1.39 -11.70 5.97
CA THR A 150 0.91 -13.09 5.98
C THR A 150 -0.24 -13.25 5.01
N ILE A 151 -0.05 -14.10 4.01
CA ILE A 151 -1.09 -14.45 3.04
C ILE A 151 -1.63 -15.82 3.39
N ASN A 152 -2.93 -15.90 3.60
CA ASN A 152 -3.68 -17.15 3.73
C ASN A 152 -4.23 -17.54 2.35
N TYR A 153 -3.66 -18.53 1.74
CA TYR A 153 -4.13 -19.05 0.46
C TYR A 153 -5.24 -20.09 0.66
N THR A 154 -6.26 -20.04 -0.17
CA THR A 154 -7.16 -21.18 -0.39
C THR A 154 -6.47 -22.18 -1.32
N SER A 155 -5.83 -21.66 -2.37
CA SER A 155 -4.96 -22.41 -3.26
C SER A 155 -3.95 -21.46 -3.92
N SER A 156 -2.79 -21.97 -4.27
CA SER A 156 -1.80 -21.29 -5.10
C SER A 156 -1.27 -22.23 -6.17
N PRO A 157 -0.77 -21.69 -7.30
CA PRO A 157 -0.10 -22.50 -8.30
C PRO A 157 1.10 -23.24 -7.73
N ALA A 158 1.42 -24.38 -8.31
CA ALA A 158 2.65 -25.10 -7.99
C ALA A 158 3.91 -24.29 -8.37
N LYS A 159 3.80 -23.46 -9.41
CA LYS A 159 4.84 -22.53 -9.88
C LYS A 159 4.30 -21.09 -9.80
N PRO A 160 4.27 -20.47 -8.62
CA PRO A 160 3.74 -19.12 -8.46
C PRO A 160 4.74 -18.08 -8.96
N THR A 161 4.27 -16.85 -9.13
CA THR A 161 5.14 -15.69 -9.22
C THR A 161 5.90 -15.52 -7.89
N MET A 162 7.22 -15.40 -7.96
CA MET A 162 8.10 -15.36 -6.79
C MET A 162 9.29 -14.41 -7.02
N HIS A 163 10.07 -14.18 -5.96
CA HIS A 163 11.41 -13.60 -6.03
C HIS A 163 12.37 -14.52 -5.28
N PRO A 164 13.30 -15.22 -5.95
CA PRO A 164 14.28 -16.09 -5.32
C PRO A 164 15.38 -15.28 -4.64
N GLY A 165 16.00 -15.85 -3.60
CA GLY A 165 17.12 -15.20 -2.93
C GLY A 165 16.76 -13.94 -2.15
N SER A 166 15.61 -13.93 -1.48
CA SER A 166 15.07 -12.78 -0.72
C SER A 166 15.98 -12.24 0.39
N ARG A 167 17.01 -12.99 0.79
CA ARG A 167 17.90 -12.70 1.95
C ARG A 167 17.17 -12.47 3.26
N THR A 168 15.89 -12.77 3.30
CA THR A 168 15.05 -12.88 4.48
C THR A 168 14.29 -14.20 4.44
N THR A 169 13.96 -14.73 5.61
CA THR A 169 13.23 -15.99 5.68
C THR A 169 11.75 -15.76 5.55
N SER A 170 11.11 -16.53 4.69
CA SER A 170 9.66 -16.70 4.61
C SER A 170 9.26 -18.02 5.29
N TYR A 171 8.11 -18.04 5.90
CA TYR A 171 7.61 -19.12 6.75
C TYR A 171 6.32 -19.69 6.17
N ILE A 172 6.30 -20.99 5.83
CA ILE A 172 5.17 -21.66 5.18
C ILE A 172 4.54 -22.64 6.17
N MET A 173 3.23 -22.55 6.37
CA MET A 173 2.45 -23.45 7.22
C MET A 173 1.25 -23.99 6.46
N LYS A 174 0.89 -25.26 6.74
CA LYS A 174 -0.38 -25.84 6.28
C LYS A 174 -1.55 -25.18 7.01
N GLY A 175 -2.64 -24.93 6.28
CA GLY A 175 -3.87 -24.35 6.82
C GLY A 175 -3.86 -22.82 6.91
N VAL A 176 -4.92 -22.28 7.51
CA VAL A 176 -5.15 -20.86 7.65
C VAL A 176 -4.65 -20.41 9.02
N THR A 177 -3.97 -19.26 9.05
CA THR A 177 -3.38 -18.69 10.25
C THR A 177 -3.96 -17.30 10.59
N ASN A 178 -3.69 -16.83 11.78
CA ASN A 178 -3.97 -15.47 12.24
C ASN A 178 -2.73 -14.86 12.94
N ALA A 179 -2.87 -13.67 13.48
CA ALA A 179 -1.76 -12.95 14.12
C ALA A 179 -1.20 -13.67 15.36
N HIS A 180 -1.98 -14.49 16.04
CA HIS A 180 -1.55 -15.27 17.21
C HIS A 180 -0.94 -16.63 16.85
N SER A 181 -0.99 -17.03 15.58
CA SER A 181 -0.43 -18.31 15.11
C SER A 181 1.07 -18.34 15.25
N ASN A 182 1.58 -19.45 15.83
CA ASN A 182 3.01 -19.65 16.04
C ASN A 182 3.67 -20.27 14.79
N PHE A 183 4.59 -19.54 14.18
CA PHE A 183 5.33 -19.98 13.00
C PHE A 183 6.68 -20.65 13.31
N LYS A 184 7.00 -20.98 14.59
CA LYS A 184 8.27 -21.59 14.98
C LYS A 184 8.58 -22.87 14.21
N LYS A 185 7.55 -23.72 13.97
CA LYS A 185 7.67 -25.00 13.24
C LYS A 185 7.35 -24.88 11.75
N ALA A 186 7.20 -23.68 11.20
CA ALA A 186 6.93 -23.46 9.78
C ALA A 186 8.13 -23.89 8.92
N GLN A 187 7.87 -24.36 7.71
CA GLN A 187 8.92 -24.53 6.71
C GLN A 187 9.55 -23.17 6.39
N ARG A 188 10.87 -23.13 6.33
CA ARG A 188 11.64 -21.91 6.04
C ARG A 188 12.19 -21.94 4.63
N VAL A 189 12.01 -20.83 3.91
CA VAL A 189 12.53 -20.64 2.56
C VAL A 189 13.04 -19.20 2.41
N ASN A 190 14.02 -18.99 1.54
CA ASN A 190 14.59 -17.67 1.25
C ASN A 190 14.06 -17.13 -0.08
N HIS A 191 12.73 -17.05 -0.18
CA HIS A 191 12.01 -16.53 -1.36
C HIS A 191 10.84 -15.70 -0.90
N TRP A 192 10.47 -14.69 -1.70
CA TRP A 192 9.17 -14.04 -1.57
C TRP A 192 8.20 -14.60 -2.60
N TYR A 193 6.94 -14.78 -2.22
CA TYR A 193 5.89 -15.30 -3.07
C TYR A 193 4.74 -14.31 -3.15
N THR A 194 4.26 -14.03 -4.34
CA THR A 194 3.07 -13.20 -4.60
C THR A 194 3.22 -11.73 -4.18
N ILE A 195 3.94 -11.39 -3.12
CA ILE A 195 4.15 -9.98 -2.74
C ILE A 195 5.07 -9.30 -3.76
N ALA A 196 4.75 -8.05 -4.13
CA ALA A 196 5.49 -7.29 -5.14
C ALA A 196 5.90 -5.89 -4.68
N GLY A 197 5.15 -5.26 -3.78
CA GLY A 197 5.49 -3.94 -3.27
C GLY A 197 4.56 -3.45 -2.17
N ILE A 198 5.03 -2.44 -1.44
CA ILE A 198 4.25 -1.67 -0.48
C ILE A 198 4.43 -0.20 -0.83
N ASP A 199 3.35 0.51 -1.01
CA ASP A 199 3.34 1.97 -1.12
C ASP A 199 2.82 2.57 0.18
N VAL A 200 3.33 3.74 0.52
CA VAL A 200 2.79 4.59 1.59
C VAL A 200 2.19 5.85 1.00
N TYR A 201 1.14 6.34 1.61
CA TYR A 201 0.55 7.64 1.31
C TYR A 201 1.21 8.67 2.21
N THR A 202 1.91 9.61 1.63
CA THR A 202 2.70 10.60 2.36
C THR A 202 2.60 11.97 1.71
N MET A 203 2.91 13.01 2.48
CA MET A 203 3.05 14.36 1.94
C MET A 203 4.41 14.49 1.24
N LYS A 204 4.42 15.16 0.11
CA LYS A 204 5.65 15.60 -0.57
C LYS A 204 6.18 16.84 0.09
#